data_a09c0bd74656ecb4da81cd08eab9f0e4
#
_entry.id   a09c0bd74656ecb4da81cd08eab9f0e4
#
_cell.length_a   1.000
_cell.length_b   1.000
_cell.length_c   1.000
_cell.angle_alpha   90.00
_cell.angle_beta   90.00
_cell.angle_gamma   90.00
#
_symmetry.space_group_name_H-M   'P 1'
#
loop_
_entity.id
_entity.type
_entity.pdbx_description
1 polymer ?
#
loop_
_entity_poly.entity_id
_entity_poly.type
_entity_poly.pdbx_seq_one_letter_code
_entity_poly.pdbx_strand_id
1 'polypeptide(L)'
;WAYTIDFNLDIQGAYQVFLAIINPFPISLLLLGLALYVKRTKLFYSLAFGIYLLLFAWLVSNSIYYREFSDFVTVNTMLASSSVSAGLGEAALELFRPWDILYLIDFPILAFLFLKKYIRMDDRPFNKRASFAVTSLSAMLFSANLFLAEIDRPELLSRGFSNYYVVRALGLPAFLGYSANQTYTANRERSKASEKDLEPVTEYIQSHYAEPNPEYYGIAKGRNVIYVHLESFQQFLIDYKLQADG
;
A
#
# COMPACT_ATOMS: atom_id res chain seq x y z
N TRP A 1 2.54 -16.01 2.42
CA TRP A 1 2.13 -15.80 3.81
C TRP A 1 1.39 -14.48 3.96
N ALA A 2 2.05 -13.30 3.79
CA ALA A 2 1.43 -11.99 3.97
C ALA A 2 0.13 -11.83 3.18
N TYR A 3 0.14 -12.12 1.90
CA TYR A 3 -1.01 -11.95 1.00
C TYR A 3 -2.18 -12.89 1.27
N THR A 4 -1.96 -13.97 1.98
CA THR A 4 -3.00 -14.98 2.25
C THR A 4 -3.46 -15.00 3.70
N ILE A 5 -2.65 -14.52 4.63
CA ILE A 5 -2.91 -14.64 6.07
C ILE A 5 -2.94 -13.29 6.77
N ASP A 6 -1.95 -12.42 6.52
CA ASP A 6 -1.89 -11.13 7.21
C ASP A 6 -2.80 -10.07 6.60
N PHE A 7 -2.90 -10.04 5.25
CA PHE A 7 -3.71 -9.06 4.56
C PHE A 7 -5.10 -9.61 4.26
N ASN A 8 -6.12 -8.92 4.71
CA ASN A 8 -7.48 -9.21 4.28
C ASN A 8 -7.74 -8.53 2.93
N LEU A 9 -7.33 -9.20 1.85
CA LEU A 9 -7.43 -8.66 0.49
C LEU A 9 -8.77 -8.98 -0.19
N ASP A 10 -9.74 -9.55 0.51
CA ASP A 10 -11.05 -9.96 -0.04
C ASP A 10 -10.89 -10.72 -1.38
N ILE A 11 -10.04 -11.75 -1.36
CA ILE A 11 -9.75 -12.55 -2.54
C ILE A 11 -10.92 -13.49 -2.81
N GLN A 12 -11.59 -13.30 -3.95
CA GLN A 12 -12.76 -14.07 -4.36
C GLN A 12 -12.50 -14.83 -5.65
N GLY A 13 -12.70 -16.14 -5.59
CA GLY A 13 -12.58 -17.01 -6.75
C GLY A 13 -11.14 -17.26 -7.23
N ALA A 14 -11.02 -18.21 -8.15
CA ALA A 14 -9.72 -18.72 -8.61
C ALA A 14 -8.89 -17.67 -9.37
N TYR A 15 -9.55 -16.74 -10.08
CA TYR A 15 -8.86 -15.70 -10.85
C TYR A 15 -8.08 -14.75 -9.96
N GLN A 16 -8.69 -14.28 -8.88
CA GLN A 16 -8.02 -13.37 -7.94
C GLN A 16 -6.95 -14.06 -7.11
N VAL A 17 -7.13 -15.34 -6.78
CA VAL A 17 -6.06 -16.18 -6.20
C VAL A 17 -4.86 -16.25 -7.14
N PHE A 18 -5.10 -16.49 -8.43
CA PHE A 18 -4.05 -16.52 -9.45
C PHE A 18 -3.30 -15.18 -9.53
N LEU A 19 -4.03 -14.06 -9.56
CA LEU A 19 -3.42 -12.73 -9.53
C LEU A 19 -2.57 -12.53 -8.27
N ALA A 20 -3.09 -12.84 -7.09
CA ALA A 20 -2.39 -12.68 -5.82
C ALA A 20 -1.10 -13.51 -5.73
N ILE A 21 -1.06 -14.68 -6.39
CA ILE A 21 0.15 -15.51 -6.47
C ILE A 21 1.20 -14.88 -7.41
N ILE A 22 0.76 -14.33 -8.55
CA ILE A 22 1.68 -13.85 -9.59
C ILE A 22 2.18 -12.44 -9.30
N ASN A 23 1.36 -11.56 -8.73
CA ASN A 23 1.63 -10.13 -8.63
C ASN A 23 2.97 -9.75 -7.95
N PRO A 24 3.51 -10.49 -6.95
CA PRO A 24 4.78 -10.08 -6.32
C PRO A 24 6.00 -10.26 -7.23
N PHE A 25 5.91 -11.17 -8.22
CA PHE A 25 7.08 -11.57 -9.01
C PHE A 25 7.54 -10.55 -10.04
N PRO A 26 6.70 -9.95 -10.90
CA PRO A 26 7.17 -9.15 -12.02
C PRO A 26 8.05 -7.96 -11.60
N ILE A 27 7.59 -7.16 -10.66
CA ILE A 27 8.33 -5.99 -10.19
C ILE A 27 9.53 -6.40 -9.33
N SER A 28 9.40 -7.41 -8.48
CA SER A 28 10.54 -7.91 -7.69
C SER A 28 11.65 -8.44 -8.59
N LEU A 29 11.29 -9.19 -9.64
CA LEU A 29 12.25 -9.67 -10.64
C LEU A 29 12.85 -8.52 -11.46
N LEU A 30 12.08 -7.50 -11.79
CA LEU A 30 12.57 -6.32 -12.48
C LEU A 30 13.63 -5.59 -11.63
N LEU A 31 13.31 -5.32 -10.36
CA LEU A 31 14.21 -4.63 -9.44
C LEU A 31 15.51 -5.44 -9.21
N LEU A 32 15.40 -6.74 -8.94
CA LEU A 32 16.56 -7.63 -8.81
C LEU A 32 17.32 -7.74 -10.12
N GLY A 33 16.63 -7.73 -11.26
CA GLY A 33 17.19 -7.75 -12.61
C GLY A 33 18.08 -6.54 -12.92
N LEU A 34 17.82 -5.39 -12.29
CA LEU A 34 18.69 -4.21 -12.44
C LEU A 34 20.11 -4.47 -11.94
N ALA A 35 20.28 -5.29 -10.91
CA ALA A 35 21.60 -5.69 -10.44
C ALA A 35 22.42 -6.42 -11.51
N LEU A 36 21.77 -7.12 -12.46
CA LEU A 36 22.44 -7.85 -13.53
C LEU A 36 23.29 -6.96 -14.45
N TYR A 37 23.02 -5.65 -14.51
CA TYR A 37 23.78 -4.70 -15.31
C TYR A 37 25.11 -4.29 -14.68
N VAL A 38 25.34 -4.67 -13.42
CA VAL A 38 26.58 -4.39 -12.73
C VAL A 38 27.64 -5.41 -13.13
N LYS A 39 28.77 -4.94 -13.65
CA LYS A 39 29.85 -5.79 -14.13
C LYS A 39 30.69 -6.43 -13.00
N ARG A 40 30.91 -5.66 -11.90
CA ARG A 40 31.73 -6.11 -10.76
C ARG A 40 30.92 -7.11 -9.93
N THR A 41 31.43 -8.34 -9.83
CA THR A 41 30.76 -9.45 -9.12
C THR A 41 30.37 -9.11 -7.69
N LYS A 42 31.30 -8.54 -6.90
CA LYS A 42 31.02 -8.13 -5.51
C LYS A 42 29.88 -7.09 -5.42
N LEU A 43 29.94 -6.08 -6.30
CA LEU A 43 28.91 -5.02 -6.30
C LEU A 43 27.55 -5.56 -6.76
N PHE A 44 27.54 -6.51 -7.70
CA PHE A 44 26.32 -7.21 -8.11
C PHE A 44 25.63 -7.89 -6.93
N TYR A 45 26.37 -8.74 -6.19
CA TYR A 45 25.79 -9.45 -5.05
C TYR A 45 25.39 -8.50 -3.93
N SER A 46 26.17 -7.46 -3.64
CA SER A 46 25.79 -6.44 -2.66
C SER A 46 24.53 -5.69 -3.05
N LEU A 47 24.39 -5.32 -4.32
CA LEU A 47 23.21 -4.61 -4.82
C LEU A 47 21.98 -5.52 -4.83
N ALA A 48 22.11 -6.76 -5.31
CA ALA A 48 21.02 -7.74 -5.30
C ALA A 48 20.54 -8.03 -3.87
N PHE A 49 21.47 -8.21 -2.93
CA PHE A 49 21.12 -8.41 -1.52
C PHE A 49 20.52 -7.15 -0.89
N GLY A 50 21.02 -5.97 -1.22
CA GLY A 50 20.43 -4.69 -0.77
C GLY A 50 19.01 -4.51 -1.27
N ILE A 51 18.73 -4.80 -2.55
CA ILE A 51 17.36 -4.76 -3.12
C ILE A 51 16.47 -5.78 -2.40
N TYR A 52 16.96 -7.00 -2.19
CA TYR A 52 16.23 -8.03 -1.46
C TYR A 52 15.85 -7.56 -0.04
N LEU A 53 16.81 -6.99 0.72
CA LEU A 53 16.57 -6.46 2.06
C LEU A 53 15.57 -5.31 2.06
N LEU A 54 15.60 -4.43 1.06
CA LEU A 54 14.61 -3.34 0.92
C LEU A 54 13.21 -3.89 0.66
N LEU A 55 13.07 -4.86 -0.25
CA LEU A 55 11.78 -5.51 -0.51
C LEU A 55 11.26 -6.27 0.71
N PHE A 56 12.14 -6.94 1.44
CA PHE A 56 11.83 -7.62 2.69
C PHE A 56 11.36 -6.64 3.77
N ALA A 57 12.12 -5.58 4.01
CA ALA A 57 11.76 -4.54 4.98
C ALA A 57 10.42 -3.88 4.61
N TRP A 58 10.20 -3.63 3.32
CA TRP A 58 8.94 -3.09 2.81
C TRP A 58 7.76 -4.02 3.09
N LEU A 59 7.93 -5.33 2.88
CA LEU A 59 6.90 -6.34 3.17
C LEU A 59 6.57 -6.38 4.66
N VAL A 60 7.58 -6.51 5.53
CA VAL A 60 7.39 -6.60 6.98
C VAL A 60 6.77 -5.32 7.55
N SER A 61 7.24 -4.15 7.11
CA SER A 61 6.68 -2.86 7.53
C SER A 61 5.19 -2.75 7.17
N ASN A 62 4.82 -3.19 5.97
CA ASN A 62 3.41 -3.18 5.55
C ASN A 62 2.59 -4.22 6.33
N SER A 63 3.14 -5.37 6.68
CA SER A 63 2.42 -6.37 7.49
C SER A 63 2.11 -5.84 8.89
N ILE A 64 3.08 -5.19 9.52
CA ILE A 64 2.89 -4.56 10.84
C ILE A 64 1.87 -3.42 10.75
N TYR A 65 2.03 -2.53 9.77
CA TYR A 65 1.15 -1.38 9.56
C TYR A 65 -0.30 -1.80 9.28
N TYR A 66 -0.47 -2.82 8.44
CA TYR A 66 -1.79 -3.32 8.06
C TYR A 66 -2.60 -3.85 9.26
N ARG A 67 -1.93 -4.43 10.25
CA ARG A 67 -2.57 -4.97 11.47
C ARG A 67 -3.22 -3.89 12.32
N GLU A 68 -2.66 -2.69 12.31
CA GLU A 68 -3.18 -1.55 13.08
C GLU A 68 -4.20 -0.74 12.26
N PHE A 69 -3.84 -0.43 11.02
CA PHE A 69 -4.59 0.53 10.20
C PHE A 69 -5.51 -0.10 9.16
N SER A 70 -5.44 -1.42 8.96
CA SER A 70 -6.15 -2.14 7.89
C SER A 70 -5.93 -1.53 6.50
N ASP A 71 -4.78 -0.90 6.28
CA ASP A 71 -4.35 -0.25 5.05
C ASP A 71 -2.84 -0.40 4.85
N PHE A 72 -2.32 0.06 3.72
CA PHE A 72 -0.90 -0.05 3.34
C PHE A 72 -0.16 1.27 3.48
N VAL A 73 1.13 1.18 3.80
CA VAL A 73 2.01 2.34 3.91
C VAL A 73 2.13 3.02 2.56
N THR A 74 1.70 4.27 2.46
CA THR A 74 1.87 5.10 1.27
C THR A 74 3.14 5.94 1.35
N VAL A 75 3.61 6.45 0.21
CA VAL A 75 4.72 7.42 0.21
C VAL A 75 4.38 8.66 1.01
N ASN A 76 3.13 9.13 0.96
CA ASN A 76 2.68 10.25 1.78
C ASN A 76 2.76 9.94 3.28
N THR A 77 2.36 8.75 3.70
CA THR A 77 2.48 8.28 5.09
C THR A 77 3.94 8.24 5.54
N MET A 78 4.85 7.76 4.68
CA MET A 78 6.29 7.73 4.96
C MET A 78 6.86 9.14 5.16
N LEU A 79 6.46 10.09 4.33
CA LEU A 79 6.90 11.49 4.45
C LEU A 79 6.34 12.16 5.72
N ALA A 80 5.09 11.89 6.04
CA ALA A 80 4.43 12.42 7.24
C ALA A 80 4.98 11.80 8.54
N SER A 81 5.38 10.52 8.53
CA SER A 81 5.87 9.81 9.71
C SER A 81 7.20 10.37 10.25
N SER A 82 7.97 11.08 9.42
CA SER A 82 9.19 11.75 9.86
C SER A 82 8.96 12.81 10.95
N SER A 83 7.75 13.36 11.03
CA SER A 83 7.33 14.33 12.07
C SER A 83 6.72 13.69 13.33
N VAL A 84 6.38 12.38 13.30
CA VAL A 84 5.64 11.67 14.36
C VAL A 84 6.43 10.46 14.89
N SER A 85 7.73 10.41 14.66
CA SER A 85 8.57 9.23 14.94
C SER A 85 8.69 8.84 16.42
N ALA A 86 8.35 9.73 17.36
CA ALA A 86 8.35 9.42 18.78
C ALA A 86 7.15 8.52 19.14
N GLY A 87 7.41 7.24 19.46
CA GLY A 87 6.41 6.24 19.86
C GLY A 87 6.03 5.22 18.78
N LEU A 88 6.29 5.48 17.48
CA LEU A 88 5.99 4.50 16.43
C LEU A 88 6.79 3.20 16.56
N GLY A 89 8.02 3.28 17.07
CA GLY A 89 8.87 2.09 17.27
C GLY A 89 8.34 1.17 18.37
N GLU A 90 7.87 1.74 19.48
CA GLU A 90 7.29 0.97 20.58
C GLU A 90 5.96 0.31 20.16
N ALA A 91 5.08 1.07 19.51
CA ALA A 91 3.84 0.55 18.96
C ALA A 91 4.08 -0.58 17.93
N ALA A 92 5.10 -0.45 17.07
CA ALA A 92 5.44 -1.50 16.11
C ALA A 92 5.92 -2.78 16.80
N LEU A 93 6.63 -2.70 17.93
CA LEU A 93 7.06 -3.86 18.69
C LEU A 93 5.89 -4.59 19.35
N GLU A 94 4.87 -3.87 19.82
CA GLU A 94 3.65 -4.46 20.40
C GLU A 94 2.82 -5.21 19.35
N LEU A 95 2.87 -4.77 18.10
CA LEU A 95 2.16 -5.40 16.97
C LEU A 95 2.87 -6.64 16.42
N PHE A 96 4.11 -6.88 16.86
CA PHE A 96 4.89 -8.03 16.41
C PHE A 96 4.32 -9.32 16.99
N ARG A 97 4.07 -10.30 16.13
CA ARG A 97 3.51 -11.60 16.50
C ARG A 97 4.57 -12.70 16.41
N PRO A 98 4.50 -13.75 17.24
CA PRO A 98 5.45 -14.86 17.16
C PRO A 98 5.57 -15.49 15.77
N TRP A 99 4.49 -15.47 15.00
CA TRP A 99 4.44 -16.00 13.64
C TRP A 99 5.25 -15.17 12.62
N ASP A 100 5.62 -13.93 12.95
CA ASP A 100 6.41 -13.07 12.07
C ASP A 100 7.82 -13.60 11.87
N ILE A 101 8.26 -14.54 12.70
CA ILE A 101 9.50 -15.29 12.48
C ILE A 101 9.46 -16.05 11.13
N LEU A 102 8.27 -16.37 10.60
CA LEU A 102 8.13 -17.01 9.31
C LEU A 102 8.56 -16.10 8.15
N TYR A 103 8.53 -14.78 8.32
CA TYR A 103 9.11 -13.86 7.34
C TYR A 103 10.62 -14.01 7.21
N LEU A 104 11.29 -14.51 8.24
CA LEU A 104 12.72 -14.70 8.25
C LEU A 104 13.16 -16.07 7.69
N ILE A 105 12.22 -16.92 7.24
CA ILE A 105 12.52 -18.31 6.82
C ILE A 105 13.50 -18.39 5.64
N ASP A 106 13.52 -17.37 4.78
CA ASP A 106 14.43 -17.29 3.64
C ASP A 106 15.89 -17.18 4.09
N PHE A 107 16.18 -16.52 5.22
CA PHE A 107 17.54 -16.31 5.70
C PHE A 107 18.24 -17.63 6.07
N PRO A 108 17.66 -18.52 6.90
CA PRO A 108 18.28 -19.83 7.16
C PRO A 108 18.35 -20.71 5.90
N ILE A 109 17.38 -20.62 4.98
CA ILE A 109 17.42 -21.35 3.72
C ILE A 109 18.59 -20.85 2.87
N LEU A 110 18.74 -19.54 2.69
CA LEU A 110 19.86 -18.95 1.96
C LEU A 110 21.20 -19.30 2.62
N ALA A 111 21.30 -19.18 3.95
CA ALA A 111 22.49 -19.57 4.69
C ALA A 111 22.85 -21.05 4.46
N PHE A 112 21.87 -21.95 4.51
CA PHE A 112 22.07 -23.37 4.23
C PHE A 112 22.58 -23.61 2.81
N LEU A 113 21.99 -22.95 1.81
CA LEU A 113 22.42 -23.07 0.40
C LEU A 113 23.85 -22.58 0.18
N PHE A 114 24.26 -21.49 0.85
CA PHE A 114 25.62 -21.01 0.83
C PHE A 114 26.59 -21.96 1.54
N LEU A 115 26.27 -22.42 2.74
CA LEU A 115 27.12 -23.35 3.51
C LEU A 115 27.34 -24.67 2.77
N LYS A 116 26.31 -25.17 2.09
CA LYS A 116 26.39 -26.39 1.27
C LYS A 116 26.99 -26.13 -0.11
N LYS A 117 27.40 -24.89 -0.43
CA LYS A 117 28.00 -24.49 -1.73
C LYS A 117 27.06 -24.73 -2.94
N TYR A 118 25.75 -24.84 -2.73
CA TYR A 118 24.77 -24.86 -3.82
C TYR A 118 24.70 -23.50 -4.52
N ILE A 119 24.85 -22.40 -3.75
CA ILE A 119 25.04 -21.05 -4.27
C ILE A 119 26.48 -20.66 -4.00
N ARG A 120 27.17 -20.24 -5.05
CA ARG A 120 28.56 -19.76 -4.98
C ARG A 120 28.62 -18.33 -5.44
N MET A 121 29.34 -17.49 -4.72
CA MET A 121 29.63 -16.11 -5.12
C MET A 121 30.89 -16.07 -5.99
N ASP A 122 30.94 -16.93 -6.97
CA ASP A 122 32.10 -16.99 -7.90
C ASP A 122 32.01 -15.82 -8.89
N ASP A 123 33.15 -15.58 -9.57
CA ASP A 123 33.20 -14.60 -10.64
C ASP A 123 32.24 -14.99 -11.76
N ARG A 124 31.19 -14.19 -11.92
CA ARG A 124 30.24 -14.41 -12.98
C ARG A 124 30.64 -13.65 -14.25
N PRO A 125 30.54 -14.27 -15.42
CA PRO A 125 30.73 -13.56 -16.66
C PRO A 125 29.58 -12.54 -16.85
N PHE A 126 29.91 -11.27 -17.09
CA PHE A 126 28.91 -10.27 -17.44
C PHE A 126 28.31 -10.58 -18.82
N ASN A 127 27.01 -10.82 -18.84
CA ASN A 127 26.28 -11.09 -20.08
C ASN A 127 25.16 -10.06 -20.29
N LYS A 128 25.45 -9.04 -21.09
CA LYS A 128 24.49 -7.97 -21.40
C LYS A 128 23.18 -8.50 -22.03
N ARG A 129 23.28 -9.54 -22.88
CA ARG A 129 22.10 -10.13 -23.53
C ARG A 129 21.19 -10.82 -22.50
N ALA A 130 21.79 -11.59 -21.58
CA ALA A 130 21.02 -12.22 -20.50
C ALA A 130 20.39 -11.18 -19.56
N SER A 131 21.12 -10.13 -19.19
CA SER A 131 20.58 -9.02 -18.38
C SER A 131 19.38 -8.38 -19.06
N PHE A 132 19.51 -8.07 -20.34
CA PHE A 132 18.43 -7.49 -21.14
C PHE A 132 17.24 -8.45 -21.28
N ALA A 133 17.49 -9.73 -21.54
CA ALA A 133 16.42 -10.73 -21.64
C ALA A 133 15.61 -10.86 -20.33
N VAL A 134 16.28 -10.91 -19.17
CA VAL A 134 15.63 -11.00 -17.87
C VAL A 134 14.78 -9.75 -17.59
N THR A 135 15.33 -8.57 -17.78
CA THR A 135 14.59 -7.32 -17.53
C THR A 135 13.43 -7.11 -18.51
N SER A 136 13.62 -7.46 -19.78
CA SER A 136 12.54 -7.40 -20.78
C SER A 136 11.43 -8.39 -20.47
N LEU A 137 11.78 -9.62 -20.07
CA LEU A 137 10.80 -10.62 -19.65
C LEU A 137 10.02 -10.14 -18.40
N SER A 138 10.72 -9.59 -17.42
CA SER A 138 10.08 -9.05 -16.21
C SER A 138 9.14 -7.89 -16.53
N ALA A 139 9.54 -6.99 -17.43
CA ALA A 139 8.68 -5.90 -17.89
C ALA A 139 7.46 -6.42 -18.66
N MET A 140 7.62 -7.43 -19.51
CA MET A 140 6.51 -8.07 -20.22
C MET A 140 5.54 -8.75 -19.24
N LEU A 141 6.06 -9.47 -18.24
CA LEU A 141 5.23 -10.09 -17.19
C LEU A 141 4.47 -9.03 -16.39
N PHE A 142 5.10 -7.90 -16.07
CA PHE A 142 4.43 -6.79 -15.40
C PHE A 142 3.34 -6.17 -16.25
N SER A 143 3.59 -5.96 -17.55
CA SER A 143 2.57 -5.46 -18.48
C SER A 143 1.39 -6.43 -18.61
N ALA A 144 1.66 -7.73 -18.65
CA ALA A 144 0.62 -8.75 -18.63
C ALA A 144 -0.17 -8.73 -17.30
N ASN A 145 0.51 -8.58 -16.16
CA ASN A 145 -0.15 -8.45 -14.86
C ASN A 145 -1.05 -7.20 -14.79
N LEU A 146 -0.60 -6.06 -15.31
CA LEU A 146 -1.42 -4.84 -15.42
C LEU A 146 -2.68 -5.09 -16.25
N PHE A 147 -2.55 -5.76 -17.40
CA PHE A 147 -3.68 -6.10 -18.25
C PHE A 147 -4.67 -7.02 -17.55
N LEU A 148 -4.18 -8.05 -16.87
CA LEU A 148 -5.02 -8.96 -16.09
C LEU A 148 -5.69 -8.27 -14.90
N ALA A 149 -5.01 -7.34 -14.25
CA ALA A 149 -5.57 -6.54 -13.17
C ALA A 149 -6.69 -5.61 -13.65
N GLU A 150 -6.54 -5.04 -14.86
CA GLU A 150 -7.59 -4.22 -15.48
C GLU A 150 -8.83 -5.04 -15.87
N ILE A 151 -8.67 -6.32 -16.24
CA ILE A 151 -9.79 -7.24 -16.47
C ILE A 151 -10.54 -7.53 -15.15
N ASP A 152 -9.80 -7.76 -14.05
CA ASP A 152 -10.41 -7.98 -12.73
C ASP A 152 -11.18 -6.76 -12.25
N ARG A 153 -10.59 -5.58 -12.47
CA ARG A 153 -11.18 -4.32 -12.02
C ARG A 153 -10.85 -3.18 -12.99
N PRO A 154 -11.81 -2.83 -13.85
CA PRO A 154 -11.63 -1.70 -14.77
C PRO A 154 -11.33 -0.40 -14.05
N GLU A 155 -10.40 0.38 -14.61
CA GLU A 155 -9.93 1.66 -14.08
C GLU A 155 -9.28 1.55 -12.68
N LEU A 156 -8.65 0.41 -12.37
CA LEU A 156 -8.02 0.14 -11.07
C LEU A 156 -7.09 1.28 -10.61
N LEU A 157 -6.27 1.80 -11.51
CA LEU A 157 -5.26 2.82 -11.18
C LEU A 157 -5.78 4.25 -11.21
N SER A 158 -6.91 4.51 -11.88
CA SER A 158 -7.47 5.85 -12.06
C SER A 158 -8.54 6.20 -11.02
N ARG A 159 -9.36 5.25 -10.62
CA ARG A 159 -10.48 5.49 -9.70
C ARG A 159 -10.09 5.68 -8.23
N GLY A 160 -8.94 5.18 -7.79
CA GLY A 160 -8.39 5.43 -6.45
C GLY A 160 -9.28 4.95 -5.29
N PHE A 161 -10.02 3.85 -5.44
CA PHE A 161 -10.99 3.40 -4.46
C PHE A 161 -10.38 2.99 -3.12
N SER A 162 -9.47 2.03 -3.15
CA SER A 162 -8.81 1.51 -1.95
C SER A 162 -7.49 0.87 -2.32
N ASN A 163 -6.50 1.07 -1.47
CA ASN A 163 -5.15 0.56 -1.66
C ASN A 163 -5.09 -0.97 -1.75
N TYR A 164 -5.99 -1.66 -1.03
CA TYR A 164 -5.98 -3.12 -1.03
C TYR A 164 -6.27 -3.73 -2.41
N TYR A 165 -7.07 -3.07 -3.26
CA TYR A 165 -7.31 -3.53 -4.63
C TYR A 165 -6.03 -3.49 -5.46
N VAL A 166 -5.25 -2.41 -5.32
CA VAL A 166 -3.98 -2.27 -6.03
C VAL A 166 -2.97 -3.31 -5.54
N VAL A 167 -2.87 -3.51 -4.21
CA VAL A 167 -1.98 -4.52 -3.64
C VAL A 167 -2.41 -5.93 -4.02
N ARG A 168 -3.71 -6.24 -4.02
CA ARG A 168 -4.24 -7.53 -4.44
C ARG A 168 -3.87 -7.86 -5.88
N ALA A 169 -4.03 -6.90 -6.77
CA ALA A 169 -3.88 -7.11 -8.20
C ALA A 169 -2.44 -6.96 -8.71
N LEU A 170 -1.64 -6.06 -8.13
CA LEU A 170 -0.33 -5.68 -8.63
C LEU A 170 0.82 -5.93 -7.64
N GLY A 171 0.51 -6.16 -6.37
CA GLY A 171 1.47 -6.41 -5.31
C GLY A 171 2.08 -5.17 -4.67
N LEU A 172 2.66 -5.35 -3.49
CA LEU A 172 3.27 -4.28 -2.69
C LEU A 172 4.38 -3.48 -3.41
N PRO A 173 5.28 -4.11 -4.21
CA PRO A 173 6.31 -3.34 -4.91
C PRO A 173 5.73 -2.41 -5.98
N ALA A 174 4.68 -2.83 -6.69
CA ALA A 174 3.97 -1.99 -7.66
C ALA A 174 3.16 -0.90 -6.96
N PHE A 175 2.54 -1.24 -5.84
CA PHE A 175 1.80 -0.28 -5.01
C PHE A 175 2.67 0.89 -4.53
N LEU A 176 3.95 0.65 -4.20
CA LEU A 176 4.88 1.73 -3.85
C LEU A 176 5.00 2.75 -4.99
N GLY A 177 5.18 2.28 -6.23
CA GLY A 177 5.22 3.14 -7.41
C GLY A 177 3.91 3.90 -7.66
N TYR A 178 2.77 3.21 -7.48
CA TYR A 178 1.45 3.80 -7.57
C TYR A 178 1.25 4.93 -6.54
N SER A 179 1.55 4.68 -5.26
CA SER A 179 1.41 5.68 -4.21
C SER A 179 2.37 6.85 -4.36
N ALA A 180 3.58 6.62 -4.90
CA ALA A 180 4.52 7.68 -5.25
C ALA A 180 3.96 8.61 -6.32
N ASN A 181 3.36 8.04 -7.38
CA ASN A 181 2.71 8.83 -8.42
C ASN A 181 1.52 9.63 -7.88
N GLN A 182 0.69 9.03 -7.04
CA GLN A 182 -0.42 9.73 -6.39
C GLN A 182 0.06 10.89 -5.52
N THR A 183 1.07 10.66 -4.68
CA THR A 183 1.66 11.69 -3.83
C THR A 183 2.25 12.84 -4.66
N TYR A 184 2.97 12.50 -5.75
CA TYR A 184 3.50 13.50 -6.67
C TYR A 184 2.40 14.35 -7.32
N THR A 185 1.35 13.69 -7.83
CA THR A 185 0.21 14.38 -8.46
C THR A 185 -0.50 15.29 -7.46
N ALA A 186 -0.80 14.79 -6.25
CA ALA A 186 -1.44 15.58 -5.21
C ALA A 186 -0.61 16.81 -4.80
N ASN A 187 0.71 16.66 -4.65
CA ASN A 187 1.59 17.76 -4.32
C ASN A 187 1.70 18.77 -5.47
N ARG A 188 1.70 18.30 -6.71
CA ARG A 188 1.68 19.16 -7.90
C ARG A 188 0.39 19.97 -7.98
N GLU A 189 -0.77 19.37 -7.73
CA GLU A 189 -2.05 20.10 -7.71
C GLU A 189 -2.08 21.12 -6.57
N ARG A 190 -1.64 20.75 -5.37
CA ARG A 190 -1.50 21.71 -4.24
C ARG A 190 -0.61 22.89 -4.57
N SER A 191 0.51 22.67 -5.27
CA SER A 191 1.43 23.75 -5.65
C SER A 191 0.89 24.69 -6.72
N LYS A 192 -0.11 24.27 -7.48
CA LYS A 192 -0.79 25.07 -8.47
C LYS A 192 -2.00 25.82 -7.91
N ALA A 193 -2.57 25.34 -6.80
CA ALA A 193 -3.71 25.96 -6.17
C ALA A 193 -3.39 27.39 -5.72
N SER A 194 -4.27 28.32 -6.04
CA SER A 194 -4.17 29.73 -5.70
C SER A 194 -5.36 30.20 -4.84
N GLU A 195 -5.26 31.38 -4.23
CA GLU A 195 -6.38 31.97 -3.50
C GLU A 195 -7.62 32.15 -4.36
N LYS A 196 -7.45 32.38 -5.68
CA LYS A 196 -8.56 32.48 -6.62
C LYS A 196 -9.36 31.19 -6.76
N ASP A 197 -8.74 30.03 -6.55
CA ASP A 197 -9.44 28.75 -6.60
C ASP A 197 -10.33 28.52 -5.35
N LEU A 198 -10.09 29.28 -4.28
CA LEU A 198 -10.88 29.27 -3.04
C LEU A 198 -12.08 30.22 -3.11
N GLU A 199 -12.05 31.25 -3.96
CA GLU A 199 -13.14 32.23 -4.07
C GLU A 199 -14.51 31.56 -4.34
N PRO A 200 -14.67 30.67 -5.33
CA PRO A 200 -15.95 30.02 -5.59
C PRO A 200 -16.45 29.17 -4.42
N VAL A 201 -15.53 28.52 -3.71
CA VAL A 201 -15.86 27.70 -2.53
C VAL A 201 -16.32 28.60 -1.36
N THR A 202 -15.60 29.69 -1.15
CA THR A 202 -15.93 30.68 -0.11
C THR A 202 -17.27 31.32 -0.40
N GLU A 203 -17.53 31.73 -1.64
CA GLU A 203 -18.81 32.29 -2.08
C GLU A 203 -19.96 31.28 -1.89
N TYR A 204 -19.73 30.03 -2.27
CA TYR A 204 -20.72 28.95 -2.05
C TYR A 204 -21.04 28.78 -0.56
N ILE A 205 -20.02 28.72 0.32
CA ILE A 205 -20.24 28.59 1.76
C ILE A 205 -20.97 29.81 2.32
N GLN A 206 -20.59 31.02 1.91
CA GLN A 206 -21.25 32.25 2.37
C GLN A 206 -22.70 32.35 1.89
N SER A 207 -22.99 31.98 0.65
CA SER A 207 -24.34 32.01 0.09
C SER A 207 -25.27 30.96 0.69
N HIS A 208 -24.73 29.89 1.26
CA HIS A 208 -25.48 28.80 1.91
C HIS A 208 -25.36 28.83 3.44
N TYR A 209 -24.76 29.88 3.99
CA TYR A 209 -24.67 30.04 5.44
C TYR A 209 -26.07 30.23 6.05
N ALA A 210 -26.45 29.31 6.92
CA ALA A 210 -27.69 29.43 7.68
C ALA A 210 -27.40 30.10 9.03
N GLU A 211 -28.10 31.17 9.31
CA GLU A 211 -28.06 31.82 10.64
C GLU A 211 -28.43 30.82 11.74
N PRO A 212 -27.73 30.81 12.87
CA PRO A 212 -28.09 29.96 14.00
C PRO A 212 -29.53 30.25 14.45
N ASN A 213 -30.32 29.18 14.63
CA ASN A 213 -31.67 29.37 15.16
C ASN A 213 -31.59 29.97 16.57
N PRO A 214 -32.16 31.19 16.81
CA PRO A 214 -32.04 31.88 18.11
C PRO A 214 -32.68 31.09 19.27
N GLU A 215 -33.65 30.24 18.99
CA GLU A 215 -34.34 29.42 19.99
C GLU A 215 -33.40 28.35 20.57
N TYR A 216 -32.52 27.80 19.76
CA TYR A 216 -31.59 26.72 20.17
C TYR A 216 -30.18 27.22 20.43
N TYR A 217 -29.87 28.48 20.13
CA TYR A 217 -28.53 29.02 20.33
C TYR A 217 -28.15 29.04 21.82
N GLY A 218 -27.09 28.36 22.14
CA GLY A 218 -26.58 28.29 23.52
C GLY A 218 -27.33 27.30 24.44
N ILE A 219 -28.29 26.48 23.95
CA ILE A 219 -29.04 25.48 24.76
C ILE A 219 -28.11 24.47 25.46
N ALA A 220 -26.96 24.19 24.90
CA ALA A 220 -25.95 23.28 25.46
C ALA A 220 -24.87 23.97 26.32
N LYS A 221 -25.03 25.31 26.60
CA LYS A 221 -24.03 26.03 27.38
C LYS A 221 -23.86 25.40 28.78
N GLY A 222 -22.65 25.01 29.13
CA GLY A 222 -22.30 24.33 30.38
C GLY A 222 -22.77 22.89 30.50
N ARG A 223 -23.14 22.25 29.37
CA ARG A 223 -23.52 20.84 29.30
C ARG A 223 -22.56 20.05 28.41
N ASN A 224 -22.52 18.75 28.59
CA ASN A 224 -21.81 17.85 27.69
C ASN A 224 -22.65 17.63 26.43
N VAL A 225 -22.00 17.69 25.26
CA VAL A 225 -22.64 17.41 23.97
C VAL A 225 -22.04 16.11 23.43
N ILE A 226 -22.92 15.15 23.11
CA ILE A 226 -22.53 13.92 22.42
C ILE A 226 -22.99 14.07 20.97
N TYR A 227 -22.02 14.12 20.06
CA TYR A 227 -22.29 14.15 18.62
C TYR A 227 -22.15 12.75 18.06
N VAL A 228 -23.24 12.19 17.50
CA VAL A 228 -23.22 10.87 16.86
C VAL A 228 -23.33 11.06 15.36
N HIS A 229 -22.24 10.77 14.66
CA HIS A 229 -22.20 10.76 13.20
C HIS A 229 -22.56 9.37 12.69
N LEU A 230 -23.72 9.24 12.04
CA LEU A 230 -24.21 7.99 11.45
C LEU A 230 -23.87 7.99 9.96
N GLU A 231 -22.78 7.32 9.60
CA GLU A 231 -22.39 7.16 8.20
C GLU A 231 -23.21 6.04 7.53
N SER A 232 -23.63 6.28 6.29
CA SER A 232 -24.44 5.34 5.49
C SER A 232 -25.77 4.94 6.14
N PHE A 233 -26.25 5.73 7.13
CA PHE A 233 -27.51 5.51 7.79
C PHE A 233 -28.67 5.89 6.86
N GLN A 234 -29.53 4.93 6.57
CA GLN A 234 -30.62 5.14 5.62
C GLN A 234 -31.77 5.92 6.23
N GLN A 235 -32.26 6.93 5.53
CA GLN A 235 -33.32 7.83 6.01
C GLN A 235 -34.59 7.10 6.46
N PHE A 236 -34.95 5.96 5.87
CA PHE A 236 -36.14 5.21 6.25
C PHE A 236 -36.11 4.67 7.68
N LEU A 237 -34.89 4.55 8.28
CA LEU A 237 -34.73 4.14 9.67
C LEU A 237 -35.06 5.27 10.67
N ILE A 238 -35.16 6.52 10.19
CA ILE A 238 -35.61 7.65 11.01
C ILE A 238 -37.11 7.47 11.21
N ASP A 239 -37.53 7.46 12.46
CA ASP A 239 -38.94 7.23 12.87
C ASP A 239 -39.51 5.83 12.56
N TYR A 240 -38.64 4.89 12.19
CA TYR A 240 -39.08 3.49 12.01
C TYR A 240 -39.57 2.92 13.33
N LYS A 241 -40.86 2.63 13.37
CA LYS A 241 -41.45 1.97 14.53
C LYS A 241 -41.07 0.50 14.49
N LEU A 242 -40.16 0.10 15.40
CA LEU A 242 -39.93 -1.32 15.68
C LEU A 242 -41.29 -1.91 16.12
N GLN A 243 -41.89 -2.73 15.31
CA GLN A 243 -43.00 -3.56 15.78
C GLN A 243 -42.40 -4.53 16.78
N ALA A 244 -42.79 -4.40 18.03
CA ALA A 244 -42.53 -5.40 19.03
C ALA A 244 -43.44 -6.59 18.73
N ASP A 245 -43.07 -7.39 17.74
CA ASP A 245 -43.65 -8.70 17.60
C ASP A 245 -43.02 -9.55 18.70
N GLY A 246 -43.86 -9.87 19.66
CA GLY A 246 -43.55 -10.60 20.85
C GLY A 246 -43.00 -12.01 20.64
#